data_3bfe8e603e34b85df4e3b819a2b7ef34
#
_entry.id   3bfe8e603e34b85df4e3b819a2b7ef34
#
_cell.length_a   1.000
_cell.length_b   1.000
_cell.length_c   1.000
_cell.angle_alpha   90.00
_cell.angle_beta   90.00
_cell.angle_gamma   90.00
#
_symmetry.space_group_name_H-M   'P 1'
#
loop_
_entity.id
_entity.type
_entity.pdbx_description
1 polymer ?
#
loop_
_entity_poly.entity_id
_entity_poly.type
_entity_poly.pdbx_seq_one_letter_code
_entity_poly.pdbx_strand_id
1 'polypeptide(L)'
;MTENNFDWHDIVNNVDPVLGKNFLELSEHIIEQESEIPKKYKELILMACLATSCNNKGTRHRGYEAMHQGATDKEILEALALASLAAGFSTLSESIGSLSDQFTIEPSPST
;
A
#
# COMPACT_ATOMS: atom_id res chain seq x y z
N MET A 1 16.46 20.97 -4.71
CA MET A 1 15.04 21.08 -4.88
C MET A 1 14.31 20.30 -3.81
N THR A 2 13.38 20.91 -3.27
CA THR A 2 12.60 20.22 -2.27
C THR A 2 11.69 19.21 -2.92
N GLU A 3 11.62 18.09 -2.29
CA GLU A 3 10.63 17.15 -2.65
C GLU A 3 9.25 17.76 -2.55
N ASN A 4 8.43 17.47 -3.49
CA ASN A 4 7.07 17.93 -3.45
C ASN A 4 6.29 17.02 -2.49
N ASN A 5 6.19 17.45 -1.25
CA ASN A 5 5.45 16.71 -0.22
C ASN A 5 3.95 16.97 -0.34
N PHE A 6 3.48 16.90 -1.55
CA PHE A 6 2.10 17.12 -1.86
C PHE A 6 1.21 16.09 -1.16
N ASP A 7 0.26 16.57 -0.40
CA ASP A 7 -0.77 15.73 0.21
C ASP A 7 -2.10 16.09 -0.43
N TRP A 8 -2.63 15.17 -1.20
CA TRP A 8 -3.87 15.42 -1.90
C TRP A 8 -5.05 15.64 -0.95
N HIS A 9 -4.97 15.11 0.27
CA HIS A 9 -6.02 15.34 1.27
C HIS A 9 -6.12 16.83 1.63
N ASP A 10 -4.99 17.52 1.71
CA ASP A 10 -4.98 18.94 2.02
C ASP A 10 -5.68 19.75 0.94
N ILE A 11 -5.49 19.37 -0.30
CA ILE A 11 -6.15 20.06 -1.41
C ILE A 11 -7.65 19.83 -1.34
N VAL A 12 -8.08 18.59 -1.13
CA VAL A 12 -9.50 18.29 -1.00
C VAL A 12 -10.12 19.08 0.13
N ASN A 13 -9.47 19.08 1.30
CA ASN A 13 -9.99 19.80 2.45
C ASN A 13 -10.08 21.31 2.22
N ASN A 14 -9.14 21.88 1.46
CA ASN A 14 -9.16 23.29 1.16
C ASN A 14 -10.23 23.67 0.15
N VAL A 15 -10.41 22.82 -0.88
CA VAL A 15 -11.36 23.11 -1.94
C VAL A 15 -12.78 22.78 -1.53
N ASP A 16 -12.96 21.65 -0.86
CA ASP A 16 -14.28 21.20 -0.43
C ASP A 16 -14.17 20.53 0.94
N PRO A 17 -14.28 21.31 2.02
CA PRO A 17 -14.15 20.78 3.37
C PRO A 17 -15.16 19.70 3.73
N VAL A 18 -16.34 19.76 3.17
CA VAL A 18 -17.37 18.76 3.43
C VAL A 18 -16.99 17.44 2.79
N LEU A 19 -16.52 17.48 1.55
CA LEU A 19 -16.04 16.28 0.88
C LEU A 19 -14.86 15.69 1.63
N GLY A 20 -13.90 16.54 2.03
CA GLY A 20 -12.74 16.08 2.77
C GLY A 20 -13.10 15.37 4.05
N LYS A 21 -14.03 15.95 4.81
CA LYS A 21 -14.49 15.34 6.06
C LYS A 21 -15.19 14.02 5.82
N ASN A 22 -16.09 13.98 4.85
CA ASN A 22 -16.84 12.77 4.55
C ASN A 22 -15.92 11.66 4.06
N PHE A 23 -14.93 12.00 3.24
CA PHE A 23 -13.96 11.03 2.75
C PHE A 23 -13.13 10.47 3.90
N LEU A 24 -12.67 11.34 4.80
CA LEU A 24 -11.88 10.90 5.94
C LEU A 24 -12.68 9.96 6.84
N GLU A 25 -13.92 10.33 7.14
CA GLU A 25 -14.77 9.50 7.98
C GLU A 25 -15.02 8.14 7.34
N LEU A 26 -15.24 8.11 6.02
CA LEU A 26 -15.47 6.86 5.31
C LEU A 26 -14.22 5.98 5.34
N SER A 27 -13.06 6.55 5.06
CA SER A 27 -11.83 5.76 5.04
C SER A 27 -11.46 5.26 6.43
N GLU A 28 -11.67 6.06 7.47
CA GLU A 28 -11.44 5.62 8.84
C GLU A 28 -12.37 4.49 9.23
N HIS A 29 -13.62 4.58 8.82
CA HIS A 29 -14.59 3.52 9.09
C HIS A 29 -14.17 2.20 8.43
N ILE A 30 -13.72 2.27 7.19
CA ILE A 30 -13.36 1.07 6.43
C ILE A 30 -12.03 0.49 6.91
N ILE A 31 -11.04 1.33 7.16
CA ILE A 31 -9.68 0.87 7.39
C ILE A 31 -9.36 0.74 8.87
N GLU A 32 -9.69 1.76 9.67
CA GLU A 32 -9.18 1.86 11.03
C GLU A 32 -10.04 1.14 12.06
N GLN A 33 -11.33 1.02 11.82
CA GLN A 33 -12.20 0.40 12.82
C GLN A 33 -12.09 -1.11 12.77
N GLU A 34 -12.14 -1.72 13.95
CA GLU A 34 -12.17 -3.18 14.04
C GLU A 34 -13.43 -3.71 13.37
N SER A 35 -13.25 -4.76 12.59
CA SER A 35 -14.34 -5.39 11.87
C SER A 35 -13.97 -6.84 11.58
N GLU A 36 -14.69 -7.47 10.65
CA GLU A 36 -14.49 -8.89 10.34
C GLU A 36 -13.08 -9.18 9.82
N ILE A 37 -12.49 -8.23 9.08
CA ILE A 37 -11.14 -8.44 8.53
C ILE A 37 -10.14 -7.68 9.40
N PRO A 38 -9.17 -8.36 10.01
CA PRO A 38 -8.14 -7.68 10.79
C PRO A 38 -7.38 -6.65 9.97
N LYS A 39 -6.92 -5.60 10.64
CA LYS A 39 -6.29 -4.48 9.95
C LYS A 39 -5.09 -4.90 9.10
N LYS A 40 -4.28 -5.85 9.59
CA LYS A 40 -3.16 -6.35 8.80
C LYS A 40 -3.61 -6.81 7.42
N TYR A 41 -4.70 -7.54 7.35
CA TYR A 41 -5.19 -8.06 6.08
C TYR A 41 -5.87 -6.97 5.25
N LYS A 42 -6.53 -6.01 5.89
CA LYS A 42 -7.05 -4.85 5.16
C LYS A 42 -5.93 -4.12 4.43
N GLU A 43 -4.80 -3.92 5.10
CA GLU A 43 -3.67 -3.24 4.48
C GLU A 43 -3.05 -4.08 3.36
N LEU A 44 -2.96 -5.39 3.53
CA LEU A 44 -2.45 -6.26 2.48
C LEU A 44 -3.37 -6.26 1.25
N ILE A 45 -4.68 -6.26 1.48
CA ILE A 45 -5.65 -6.21 0.39
C ILE A 45 -5.54 -4.89 -0.36
N LEU A 46 -5.48 -3.77 0.37
CA LEU A 46 -5.31 -2.46 -0.26
C LEU A 46 -4.02 -2.38 -1.06
N MET A 47 -2.93 -2.89 -0.49
CA MET A 47 -1.65 -2.94 -1.17
C MET A 47 -1.76 -3.71 -2.50
N ALA A 48 -2.38 -4.88 -2.46
CA ALA A 48 -2.54 -5.70 -3.65
C ALA A 48 -3.40 -4.99 -4.71
N CYS A 49 -4.49 -4.36 -4.30
CA CYS A 49 -5.34 -3.61 -5.22
C CYS A 49 -4.60 -2.46 -5.88
N LEU A 50 -3.80 -1.73 -5.11
CA LEU A 50 -3.02 -0.62 -5.64
C LEU A 50 -1.93 -1.11 -6.58
N ALA A 51 -1.35 -2.27 -6.27
CA ALA A 51 -0.35 -2.87 -7.15
C ALA A 51 -0.95 -3.21 -8.52
N THR A 52 -2.18 -3.72 -8.56
CA THR A 52 -2.82 -4.07 -9.83
C THR A 52 -3.09 -2.84 -10.69
N SER A 53 -3.24 -1.66 -10.08
CA SER A 53 -3.46 -0.42 -10.84
C SER A 53 -2.16 0.35 -11.08
N CYS A 54 -1.02 -0.26 -10.82
CA CYS A 54 0.29 0.34 -11.02
C CYS A 54 0.51 1.61 -10.20
N ASN A 55 -0.14 1.69 -9.05
CA ASN A 55 0.03 2.81 -8.14
C ASN A 55 1.15 2.48 -7.15
N ASN A 56 2.39 2.71 -7.58
CA ASN A 56 3.56 2.33 -6.79
C ASN A 56 3.63 3.07 -5.45
N LYS A 57 3.26 4.34 -5.44
CA LYS A 57 3.29 5.13 -4.22
C LYS A 57 2.28 4.60 -3.20
N GLY A 58 1.07 4.31 -3.65
CA GLY A 58 0.05 3.74 -2.78
C GLY A 58 0.40 2.33 -2.33
N THR A 59 0.95 1.53 -3.21
CA THR A 59 1.40 0.18 -2.89
C THR A 59 2.45 0.23 -1.77
N ARG A 60 3.42 1.11 -1.91
CA ARG A 60 4.46 1.29 -0.90
C ARG A 60 3.85 1.73 0.44
N HIS A 61 2.96 2.70 0.41
CA HIS A 61 2.32 3.19 1.63
C HIS A 61 1.56 2.07 2.35
N ARG A 62 0.76 1.31 1.62
CA ARG A 62 -0.02 0.24 2.24
C ARG A 62 0.85 -0.94 2.68
N GLY A 63 1.91 -1.21 1.93
CA GLY A 63 2.89 -2.21 2.35
C GLY A 63 3.54 -1.86 3.68
N TYR A 64 3.93 -0.61 3.84
CA TYR A 64 4.45 -0.11 5.12
C TYR A 64 3.44 -0.30 6.24
N GLU A 65 2.20 0.09 5.99
CA GLU A 65 1.16 -0.03 7.00
C GLU A 65 0.91 -1.50 7.36
N ALA A 66 0.94 -2.38 6.37
CA ALA A 66 0.79 -3.81 6.63
C ALA A 66 1.92 -4.32 7.54
N MET A 67 3.14 -3.90 7.28
CA MET A 67 4.28 -4.29 8.11
C MET A 67 4.14 -3.79 9.53
N HIS A 68 3.65 -2.56 9.71
CA HIS A 68 3.38 -2.03 11.05
C HIS A 68 2.33 -2.83 11.79
N GLN A 69 1.44 -3.49 11.04
CA GLN A 69 0.43 -4.37 11.63
C GLN A 69 0.91 -5.81 11.76
N GLY A 70 2.19 -6.05 11.54
CA GLY A 70 2.80 -7.35 11.74
C GLY A 70 2.90 -8.23 10.52
N ALA A 71 2.66 -7.71 9.33
CA ALA A 71 2.82 -8.49 8.11
C ALA A 71 4.30 -8.84 7.90
N THR A 72 4.56 -10.08 7.55
CA THR A 72 5.90 -10.54 7.26
C THR A 72 6.26 -10.28 5.81
N ASP A 73 7.57 -10.33 5.52
CA ASP A 73 8.03 -10.23 4.14
C ASP A 73 7.34 -11.26 3.25
N LYS A 74 7.14 -12.45 3.77
CA LYS A 74 6.49 -13.51 3.03
C LYS A 74 5.04 -13.19 2.73
N GLU A 75 4.33 -12.63 3.69
CA GLU A 75 2.95 -12.23 3.48
C GLU A 75 2.84 -11.11 2.46
N ILE A 76 3.74 -10.14 2.52
CA ILE A 76 3.80 -9.06 1.53
C ILE A 76 4.04 -9.65 0.13
N LEU A 77 5.03 -10.51 0.00
CA LEU A 77 5.37 -11.12 -1.28
C LEU A 77 4.21 -11.95 -1.83
N GLU A 78 3.57 -12.75 -0.98
CA GLU A 78 2.47 -13.58 -1.43
C GLU A 78 1.28 -12.75 -1.89
N ALA A 79 0.96 -11.67 -1.19
CA ALA A 79 -0.12 -10.79 -1.60
C ALA A 79 0.16 -10.16 -2.97
N LEU A 80 1.39 -9.72 -3.18
CA LEU A 80 1.78 -9.15 -4.47
C LEU A 80 1.80 -10.20 -5.57
N ALA A 81 2.19 -11.42 -5.24
CA ALA A 81 2.16 -12.53 -6.20
C ALA A 81 0.71 -12.85 -6.60
N LEU A 82 -0.21 -12.85 -5.64
CA LEU A 82 -1.62 -13.04 -5.94
C LEU A 82 -2.15 -11.92 -6.84
N ALA A 83 -1.77 -10.69 -6.58
CA ALA A 83 -2.14 -9.56 -7.43
C ALA A 83 -1.63 -9.77 -8.87
N SER A 84 -0.42 -10.32 -9.01
CA SER A 84 0.17 -10.53 -10.33
C SER A 84 -0.56 -11.61 -11.13
N LEU A 85 -1.19 -12.56 -10.48
CA LEU A 85 -2.02 -13.53 -11.18
C LEU A 85 -3.19 -12.87 -11.89
N ALA A 86 -3.73 -11.81 -11.29
CA ALA A 86 -4.85 -11.08 -11.87
C ALA A 86 -4.39 -10.06 -12.92
N ALA A 87 -3.27 -9.40 -12.69
CA ALA A 87 -2.86 -8.24 -13.47
C ALA A 87 -1.62 -8.45 -14.34
N GLY A 88 -0.93 -9.58 -14.20
CA GLY A 88 0.26 -9.89 -14.99
C GLY A 88 1.54 -9.77 -14.17
N PHE A 89 2.60 -10.43 -14.64
CA PHE A 89 3.84 -10.51 -13.89
C PHE A 89 4.60 -9.19 -13.76
N SER A 90 4.35 -8.25 -14.65
CA SER A 90 4.94 -6.91 -14.52
C SER A 90 4.49 -6.24 -13.23
N THR A 91 3.27 -6.56 -12.76
CA THR A 91 2.77 -6.05 -11.49
C THR A 91 3.66 -6.49 -10.34
N LEU A 92 4.13 -7.73 -10.34
CA LEU A 92 4.99 -8.24 -9.29
C LEU A 92 6.33 -7.50 -9.27
N SER A 93 6.98 -7.37 -10.41
CA SER A 93 8.30 -6.72 -10.45
C SER A 93 8.21 -5.25 -10.08
N GLU A 94 7.18 -4.55 -10.57
CA GLU A 94 6.98 -3.13 -10.24
C GLU A 94 6.69 -2.92 -8.76
N SER A 95 5.79 -3.72 -8.20
CA SER A 95 5.38 -3.54 -6.81
C SER A 95 6.48 -3.95 -5.84
N ILE A 96 7.21 -5.01 -6.13
CA ILE A 96 8.38 -5.39 -5.32
C ILE A 96 9.42 -4.28 -5.37
N GLY A 97 9.66 -3.71 -6.55
CA GLY A 97 10.57 -2.60 -6.69
C GLY A 97 10.17 -1.41 -5.82
N SER A 98 8.89 -1.13 -5.72
CA SER A 98 8.40 -0.01 -4.91
C SER A 98 8.59 -0.24 -3.41
N LEU A 99 8.77 -1.48 -2.99
CA LEU A 99 8.94 -1.86 -1.59
C LEU A 99 10.32 -2.43 -1.29
N SER A 100 11.25 -2.31 -2.23
CA SER A 100 12.54 -3.01 -2.14
C SER A 100 13.32 -2.69 -0.88
N ASP A 101 13.21 -1.48 -0.37
CA ASP A 101 13.91 -1.08 0.85
C ASP A 101 13.27 -1.63 2.13
N GLN A 102 12.11 -2.26 2.03
CA GLN A 102 11.41 -2.82 3.18
C GLN A 102 11.70 -4.29 3.39
N PHE A 103 12.16 -4.98 2.35
CA PHE A 103 12.49 -6.39 2.48
C PHE A 103 13.86 -6.55 3.09
N THR A 104 13.98 -7.57 3.95
CA THR A 104 15.29 -7.97 4.44
C THR A 104 15.94 -8.80 3.34
N ILE A 105 16.93 -8.21 2.70
CA ILE A 105 17.57 -8.85 1.55
C ILE A 105 18.99 -9.22 1.92
N GLU A 106 19.30 -10.52 1.80
CA GLU A 106 20.68 -10.96 1.88
C GLU A 106 21.38 -10.64 0.58
N PRO A 107 22.61 -10.16 0.62
CA PRO A 107 23.34 -9.96 -0.63
C PRO A 107 23.43 -11.26 -1.39
N SER A 108 23.18 -11.20 -2.69
CA SER A 108 23.33 -12.39 -3.51
C SER A 108 24.76 -12.88 -3.45
N PRO A 109 24.95 -14.21 -3.41
CA PRO A 109 26.30 -14.73 -3.56
C PRO A 109 26.85 -14.20 -4.86
N SER A 110 28.09 -13.80 -4.81
CA SER A 110 28.69 -13.24 -5.97
C SER A 110 28.66 -14.24 -7.11
N THR A 111 28.28 -13.80 -8.22
CA THR A 111 28.28 -14.63 -9.40
C THR A 111 29.31 -14.11 -10.36
#